data_44e7db3d42d2a5e443e848520a000b39
#
_entry.id   44e7db3d42d2a5e443e848520a000b39
#
_cell.length_a   1.000
_cell.length_b   1.000
_cell.length_c   1.000
_cell.angle_alpha   90.00
_cell.angle_beta   90.00
_cell.angle_gamma   90.00
#
_symmetry.space_group_name_H-M   'P 1'
#
loop_
_entity.id
_entity.type
_entity.pdbx_description
1 polymer ?
#
loop_
_entity_poly.entity_id
_entity_poly.type
_entity_poly.pdbx_seq_one_letter_code
_entity_poly.pdbx_strand_id
1 'polypeptide(L)' 'AREKAYSQDLQRDGRWKSIWRVVGEYANYSIFDVSSNDELHQLLQGLPLFPFMKISVTPLAQHPSAI' A
#
# COMPACT_ATOMS: atom_id res chain seq x y z
N ALA A 1 15.11 4.00 7.43
CA ALA A 1 15.25 2.90 8.31
C ALA A 1 14.36 1.72 7.90
N ARG A 2 13.84 0.95 8.88
CA ARG A 2 13.14 -0.31 8.55
C ARG A 2 11.87 -0.11 7.71
N GLU A 3 11.13 0.95 7.97
CA GLU A 3 9.91 1.23 7.21
C GLU A 3 10.23 1.48 5.75
N LYS A 4 11.26 2.26 5.47
CA LYS A 4 11.66 2.55 4.10
C LYS A 4 12.12 1.29 3.37
N ALA A 5 12.93 0.47 4.01
CA ALA A 5 13.41 -0.77 3.41
C ALA A 5 12.25 -1.73 3.11
N TYR A 6 11.32 -1.88 4.05
CA TYR A 6 10.16 -2.74 3.89
C TYR A 6 9.28 -2.27 2.72
N SER A 7 9.00 -0.97 2.65
CA SER A 7 8.15 -0.43 1.58
C SER A 7 8.83 -0.55 0.22
N GLN A 8 10.13 -0.34 0.15
CA GLN A 8 10.87 -0.49 -1.11
C GLN A 8 10.89 -1.94 -1.58
N ASP A 9 11.02 -2.90 -0.66
CA ASP A 9 10.97 -4.31 -1.02
C ASP A 9 9.62 -4.69 -1.61
N LEU A 10 8.52 -4.21 -1.04
CA LEU A 10 7.19 -4.45 -1.57
C LEU A 10 6.99 -3.82 -2.95
N GLN A 11 7.58 -2.65 -3.18
CA GLN A 11 7.52 -1.99 -4.48
C GLN A 11 8.29 -2.77 -5.54
N ARG A 12 9.48 -3.27 -5.20
CA ARG A 12 10.28 -4.09 -6.13
C ARG A 12 9.59 -5.40 -6.47
N ASP A 13 8.88 -5.96 -5.50
CA ASP A 13 8.13 -7.20 -5.63
C ASP A 13 6.87 -7.03 -6.50
N GLY A 14 6.39 -5.80 -6.66
CA GLY A 14 5.19 -5.51 -7.44
C GLY A 14 3.90 -5.53 -6.64
N ARG A 15 3.95 -5.86 -5.36
CA ARG A 15 2.75 -5.85 -4.52
C ARG A 15 2.33 -4.44 -4.14
N TRP A 16 3.27 -3.53 -4.00
CA TRP A 16 3.00 -2.11 -3.75
C TRP A 16 3.28 -1.36 -5.04
N LYS A 17 2.25 -1.16 -5.85
CA LYS A 17 2.37 -0.61 -7.20
C LYS A 17 2.80 0.85 -7.23
N SER A 18 2.20 1.67 -6.39
CA SER A 18 2.42 3.11 -6.43
C SER A 18 2.22 3.71 -5.07
N ILE A 19 2.97 4.77 -4.81
CA ILE A 19 2.84 5.53 -3.58
C ILE A 19 3.02 7.02 -3.91
N TRP A 20 2.09 7.85 -3.44
CA TRP A 20 2.15 9.30 -3.61
C TRP A 20 1.92 10.00 -2.28
N ARG A 21 2.71 11.03 -2.03
CA ARG A 21 2.49 11.88 -0.87
C ARG A 21 1.37 12.88 -1.17
N VAL A 22 0.46 13.07 -0.21
CA VAL A 22 -0.55 14.11 -0.30
C VAL A 22 0.14 15.46 -0.05
N VAL A 23 -0.04 16.40 -0.96
CA VAL A 23 0.59 17.72 -0.86
C VAL A 23 0.11 18.43 0.39
N GLY A 24 1.06 18.90 1.21
CA GLY A 24 0.74 19.67 2.41
C GLY A 24 0.35 18.84 3.62
N GLU A 25 0.36 17.52 3.54
CA GLU A 25 -0.05 16.66 4.65
C GLU A 25 0.96 15.51 4.86
N TYR A 26 1.01 15.01 6.08
CA TYR A 26 1.76 13.79 6.37
C TYR A 26 0.87 12.59 6.12
N ALA A 27 0.61 12.34 4.86
CA ALA A 27 -0.28 11.28 4.40
C ALA A 27 0.13 10.81 3.02
N ASN A 28 -0.33 9.64 2.61
CA ASN A 28 -0.07 9.14 1.27
C ASN A 28 -1.27 8.39 0.72
N TYR A 29 -1.33 8.31 -0.61
CA TYR A 29 -2.18 7.37 -1.34
C TYR A 29 -1.31 6.30 -1.94
N SER A 30 -1.74 5.07 -1.84
CA SER A 30 -0.99 3.92 -2.32
C SER A 30 -1.88 2.96 -3.06
N ILE A 31 -1.33 2.30 -4.07
CA ILE A 31 -2.02 1.25 -4.82
C ILE A 31 -1.26 -0.05 -4.63
N PHE A 32 -1.98 -1.08 -4.20
CA PHE A 32 -1.43 -2.42 -3.98
C PHE A 32 -2.02 -3.41 -4.98
N ASP A 33 -1.20 -4.34 -5.41
CA ASP A 33 -1.62 -5.47 -6.24
C ASP A 33 -1.44 -6.74 -5.41
N VAL A 34 -2.55 -7.23 -4.86
CA VAL A 34 -2.55 -8.39 -3.97
C VAL A 34 -3.62 -9.38 -4.40
N SER A 35 -3.46 -10.63 -4.00
CA SER A 35 -4.39 -11.70 -4.39
C SER A 35 -5.67 -11.73 -3.56
N SER A 36 -5.64 -11.12 -2.37
CA SER A 36 -6.80 -11.13 -1.45
C SER A 36 -6.70 -10.00 -0.45
N ASN A 37 -7.83 -9.72 0.21
CA ASN A 37 -7.85 -8.74 1.30
C ASN A 37 -6.99 -9.21 2.48
N ASP A 38 -6.93 -10.51 2.72
CA ASP A 38 -6.10 -11.07 3.79
C ASP A 38 -4.62 -10.79 3.53
N GLU A 39 -4.17 -10.93 2.30
CA GLU A 39 -2.79 -10.60 1.93
C GLU A 39 -2.51 -9.12 2.15
N LEU A 40 -3.43 -8.24 1.75
CA LEU A 40 -3.27 -6.81 1.98
C LEU A 40 -3.16 -6.50 3.47
N HIS A 41 -4.00 -7.10 4.28
CA HIS A 41 -3.96 -6.89 5.73
C HIS A 41 -2.62 -7.32 6.32
N GLN A 42 -2.11 -8.48 5.90
CA GLN A 42 -0.81 -8.95 6.36
C GLN A 42 0.32 -8.03 5.95
N LEU A 43 0.29 -7.51 4.73
CA LEU A 43 1.31 -6.56 4.27
C LEU A 43 1.30 -5.28 5.09
N LEU A 44 0.12 -4.74 5.37
CA LEU A 44 0.00 -3.52 6.17
C LEU A 44 0.45 -3.74 7.61
N GLN A 45 0.11 -4.88 8.19
CA GLN A 45 0.56 -5.22 9.55
C GLN A 45 2.07 -5.31 9.67
N GLY A 46 2.77 -5.65 8.59
CA GLY A 46 4.22 -5.72 8.57
C GLY A 46 4.91 -4.37 8.62
N LEU A 47 4.19 -3.28 8.39
CA LEU A 47 4.77 -1.94 8.47
C LEU A 47 5.09 -1.58 9.92
N PRO A 48 6.32 -1.12 10.22
CA PRO A 48 6.69 -0.79 11.61
C PRO A 48 5.79 0.24 12.27
N LEU A 49 5.22 1.17 11.50
CA LEU A 49 4.35 2.22 12.03
C LEU A 49 2.87 1.86 12.00
N PHE A 50 2.51 0.63 11.60
CA PHE A 50 1.12 0.22 11.47
C PHE A 50 0.26 0.57 12.69
N PRO A 51 0.68 0.33 13.94
CA PRO A 51 -0.15 0.63 15.12
C PRO A 51 -0.48 2.12 15.26
N PHE A 52 0.26 2.99 14.61
CA PHE A 52 0.09 4.44 14.69
C PHE A 52 -0.56 5.03 13.45
N MET A 53 -0.95 4.20 12.49
CA MET A 53 -1.49 4.65 11.20
C MET A 53 -3.00 4.59 11.20
N LYS A 54 -3.61 5.60 10.59
CA LYS A 54 -5.03 5.57 10.27
C LYS A 54 -5.15 5.22 8.79
N ILE A 55 -5.76 4.07 8.50
CA ILE A 55 -5.79 3.52 7.16
C ILE A 55 -7.22 3.38 6.67
N SER A 56 -7.49 3.85 5.46
CA SER A 56 -8.74 3.61 4.75
C SER A 56 -8.43 2.81 3.49
N VAL A 57 -9.21 1.79 3.22
CA VAL A 57 -9.00 0.90 2.07
C VAL A 57 -10.21 0.96 1.16
N THR A 58 -9.96 1.14 -0.14
CA THR A 58 -10.99 1.07 -1.18
C THR A 58 -10.63 -0.10 -2.09
N PRO A 59 -11.40 -1.19 -2.07
CA PRO A 59 -11.16 -2.31 -2.97
C PRO A 59 -11.42 -1.89 -4.42
N LEU A 60 -10.55 -2.35 -5.33
CA LEU A 60 -10.65 -2.04 -6.74
C LEU A 60 -10.69 -3.33 -7.54
N ALA A 61 -11.47 -3.31 -8.60
CA ALA A 61 -11.50 -4.38 -9.59
C ALA A 61 -11.09 -3.80 -10.93
N GLN A 62 -10.69 -4.65 -11.85
CA GLN A 62 -10.32 -4.18 -13.17
C GLN A 62 -11.56 -3.65 -13.89
N HIS A 63 -11.47 -2.44 -14.39
CA HIS A 63 -12.53 -1.84 -15.19
C HIS A 63 -12.59 -2.55 -16.54
N PRO A 64 -13.78 -2.83 -17.10
CA PRO A 64 -13.89 -3.50 -18.39
C PRO A 64 -13.19 -2.77 -19.54
N SER A 65 -12.99 -1.46 -19.41
CA SER A 65 -12.31 -0.65 -20.42
C SER A 65 -10.83 -0.44 -20.13
N ALA A 66 -10.29 -1.08 -19.10
CA ALA A 66 -8.87 -0.96 -18.79
C ALA A 66 -8.02 -1.63 -19.87
N ILE A 67 -6.85 -1.07 -20.13
CA ILE A 67 -5.92 -1.59 -21.13
C ILE A 67 -4.85 -2.44 -20.43
#